data_832387ad2b5a85dd2c9535c55e6d4c40
#
_entry.id   832387ad2b5a85dd2c9535c55e6d4c40
#
_cell.length_a   1.000
_cell.length_b   1.000
_cell.length_c   1.000
_cell.angle_alpha   90.00
_cell.angle_beta   90.00
_cell.angle_gamma   90.00
#
_symmetry.space_group_name_H-M   'P 1'
#
loop_
_entity.id
_entity.type
_entity.pdbx_description
1 polymer ?
#
loop_
_entity_poly.entity_id
_entity_poly.type
_entity_poly.pdbx_seq_one_letter_code
_entity_poly.pdbx_strand_id
1 'polypeptide(L)'
;MHLRSKTVQQLLSVILSVVMVLSMLPMEVLAQETPPVTTPMDLTATTEDTSGDGWSWTQSTKTLTLTGLTLTVSDDSTHALILPDGATIDLADGTASTLTGGSRSTVYSSGEVKLRGSGSLTVYGRGWRSATLDMFIPGTLTVEYDDPDGGAVLKTDEGTEGAAICANVTLDNGILRATGPDFASADDGSSVGLRGRLTTHGSSVEAQLTARTGYASYGLYFDKQGSGRGDTWTMGLGKVTAAAGHALSRYSYGLYVDYSSVNALELDGTQLTAMGGESDQYGSQGVFAGE
;
A
#
# COMPACT_ATOMS: atom_id res chain seq x y z
N MET A 1 -62.18 -34.55 -20.11
CA MET A 1 -61.01 -33.81 -20.70
C MET A 1 -60.32 -32.92 -19.64
N HIS A 2 -60.29 -33.29 -18.35
CA HIS A 2 -59.74 -32.49 -17.24
C HIS A 2 -58.42 -32.99 -16.63
N LEU A 3 -57.95 -34.16 -17.06
CA LEU A 3 -56.72 -34.79 -16.49
C LEU A 3 -55.40 -34.23 -17.08
N ARG A 4 -55.43 -33.63 -18.27
CA ARG A 4 -54.23 -33.03 -18.89
C ARG A 4 -53.79 -31.68 -18.26
N SER A 5 -54.71 -30.99 -17.64
CA SER A 5 -54.41 -29.65 -17.02
C SER A 5 -53.58 -29.76 -15.74
N LYS A 6 -53.85 -30.77 -14.90
CA LYS A 6 -53.11 -30.93 -13.62
C LYS A 6 -51.65 -31.33 -13.83
N THR A 7 -51.38 -32.19 -14.81
CA THR A 7 -50.01 -32.65 -15.10
C THR A 7 -49.15 -31.53 -15.69
N VAL A 8 -49.73 -30.68 -16.53
CA VAL A 8 -49.06 -29.51 -17.11
C VAL A 8 -48.76 -28.46 -16.03
N GLN A 9 -49.72 -28.24 -15.12
CA GLN A 9 -49.48 -27.31 -13.98
C GLN A 9 -48.41 -27.83 -13.02
N GLN A 10 -48.36 -29.11 -12.74
CA GLN A 10 -47.32 -29.70 -11.92
C GLN A 10 -45.94 -29.62 -12.60
N LEU A 11 -45.85 -29.86 -13.91
CA LEU A 11 -44.62 -29.72 -14.66
C LEU A 11 -44.13 -28.30 -14.68
N LEU A 12 -45.04 -27.34 -14.88
CA LEU A 12 -44.72 -25.89 -14.87
C LEU A 12 -44.23 -25.43 -13.50
N SER A 13 -44.83 -25.92 -12.41
CA SER A 13 -44.42 -25.61 -11.04
C SER A 13 -43.02 -26.17 -10.72
N VAL A 14 -42.69 -27.37 -11.18
CA VAL A 14 -41.36 -27.94 -10.99
C VAL A 14 -40.30 -27.18 -11.78
N ILE A 15 -40.58 -26.82 -13.04
CA ILE A 15 -39.67 -26.01 -13.86
C ILE A 15 -39.45 -24.61 -13.23
N LEU A 16 -40.51 -23.96 -12.75
CA LEU A 16 -40.41 -22.65 -12.10
C LEU A 16 -39.59 -22.72 -10.81
N SER A 17 -39.75 -23.80 -10.02
CA SER A 17 -38.98 -24.03 -8.81
C SER A 17 -37.48 -24.27 -9.11
N VAL A 18 -37.17 -25.02 -10.15
CA VAL A 18 -35.77 -25.25 -10.56
C VAL A 18 -35.13 -23.98 -11.08
N VAL A 19 -35.85 -23.17 -11.87
CA VAL A 19 -35.35 -21.88 -12.34
C VAL A 19 -35.14 -20.90 -11.18
N MET A 20 -36.03 -20.90 -10.18
CA MET A 20 -35.91 -20.07 -9.00
C MET A 20 -34.72 -20.49 -8.11
N VAL A 21 -34.47 -21.78 -7.97
CA VAL A 21 -33.28 -22.28 -7.22
C VAL A 21 -32.00 -21.98 -7.98
N LEU A 22 -31.97 -22.08 -9.30
CA LEU A 22 -30.79 -21.71 -10.10
C LEU A 22 -30.54 -20.20 -10.07
N SER A 23 -31.57 -19.37 -9.95
CA SER A 23 -31.41 -17.91 -9.84
C SER A 23 -31.05 -17.44 -8.42
N MET A 24 -31.21 -18.30 -7.41
CA MET A 24 -30.80 -18.05 -6.01
C MET A 24 -29.43 -18.66 -5.66
N LEU A 25 -28.85 -19.46 -6.55
CA LEU A 25 -27.44 -19.76 -6.41
C LEU A 25 -26.71 -18.41 -6.47
N PRO A 26 -25.91 -18.03 -5.46
CA PRO A 26 -25.03 -16.92 -5.62
C PRO A 26 -24.30 -17.19 -6.93
N MET A 27 -24.39 -16.26 -7.86
CA MET A 27 -23.44 -16.20 -8.95
C MET A 27 -22.10 -15.80 -8.30
N GLU A 28 -21.54 -16.68 -7.50
CA GLU A 28 -20.11 -16.89 -7.56
C GLU A 28 -19.89 -17.34 -9.00
N VAL A 29 -19.89 -16.34 -9.89
CA VAL A 29 -19.16 -16.45 -11.12
C VAL A 29 -17.93 -17.22 -10.70
N LEU A 30 -17.72 -18.37 -11.29
CA LEU A 30 -16.40 -18.97 -11.34
C LEU A 30 -15.51 -17.85 -11.90
N ALA A 31 -15.10 -16.96 -11.01
CA ALA A 31 -13.99 -16.08 -11.26
C ALA A 31 -12.89 -17.12 -11.52
N GLN A 32 -12.59 -17.30 -12.77
CA GLN A 32 -11.50 -18.14 -13.21
C GLN A 32 -10.31 -17.44 -12.54
N GLU A 33 -9.87 -18.01 -11.39
CA GLU A 33 -8.71 -17.49 -10.69
C GLU A 33 -7.58 -17.52 -11.68
N THR A 34 -7.26 -16.36 -12.19
CA THR A 34 -6.13 -16.18 -13.07
C THR A 34 -4.89 -16.65 -12.32
N PRO A 35 -4.13 -17.62 -12.83
CA PRO A 35 -2.97 -18.10 -12.10
C PRO A 35 -2.03 -16.91 -11.84
N PRO A 36 -1.45 -16.80 -10.63
CA PRO A 36 -0.59 -15.67 -10.30
C PRO A 36 0.61 -15.62 -11.24
N VAL A 37 0.96 -14.42 -11.67
CA VAL A 37 2.24 -14.17 -12.35
C VAL A 37 3.35 -14.36 -11.31
N THR A 38 4.31 -15.22 -11.59
CA THR A 38 5.38 -15.57 -10.65
C THR A 38 6.76 -15.05 -11.05
N THR A 39 6.84 -14.40 -12.22
CA THR A 39 8.09 -13.81 -12.72
C THR A 39 8.15 -12.34 -12.34
N PRO A 40 9.27 -11.85 -11.79
CA PRO A 40 9.47 -10.44 -11.54
C PRO A 40 9.23 -9.60 -12.80
N MET A 41 8.60 -8.46 -12.62
CA MET A 41 8.29 -7.50 -13.69
C MET A 41 9.27 -6.33 -13.62
N ASP A 42 10.26 -6.32 -14.52
CA ASP A 42 11.18 -5.18 -14.69
C ASP A 42 10.79 -4.39 -15.94
N LEU A 43 10.16 -3.24 -15.74
CA LEU A 43 9.72 -2.36 -16.82
C LEU A 43 10.74 -1.28 -17.18
N THR A 44 11.90 -1.24 -16.51
CA THR A 44 12.95 -0.24 -16.77
C THR A 44 13.66 -0.48 -18.11
N ALA A 45 13.81 -1.73 -18.51
CA ALA A 45 14.46 -2.14 -19.75
C ALA A 45 13.48 -2.39 -20.90
N THR A 46 12.18 -2.25 -20.67
CA THR A 46 11.15 -2.50 -21.69
C THR A 46 11.11 -1.36 -22.69
N THR A 47 11.26 -1.68 -23.97
CA THR A 47 11.32 -0.69 -25.07
C THR A 47 10.05 -0.65 -25.92
N GLU A 48 9.14 -1.58 -25.71
CA GLU A 48 7.90 -1.74 -26.48
C GLU A 48 6.70 -1.91 -25.54
N ASP A 49 5.51 -1.69 -26.10
CA ASP A 49 4.26 -2.00 -25.39
C ASP A 49 4.18 -3.51 -25.15
N THR A 50 3.80 -3.88 -23.95
CA THR A 50 3.67 -5.28 -23.56
C THR A 50 2.46 -5.47 -22.67
N SER A 51 1.96 -6.71 -22.57
CA SER A 51 0.82 -7.02 -21.75
C SER A 51 0.86 -8.46 -21.28
N GLY A 52 0.11 -8.73 -20.22
CA GLY A 52 -0.11 -10.04 -19.68
C GLY A 52 -1.47 -10.10 -18.98
N ASP A 53 -1.66 -11.13 -18.23
CA ASP A 53 -2.93 -11.35 -17.54
C ASP A 53 -3.09 -10.35 -16.39
N GLY A 54 -4.15 -9.56 -16.47
CA GLY A 54 -4.46 -8.52 -15.49
C GLY A 54 -3.60 -7.25 -15.56
N TRP A 55 -2.78 -7.07 -16.59
CA TRP A 55 -1.97 -5.87 -16.77
C TRP A 55 -1.59 -5.56 -18.22
N SER A 56 -1.27 -4.30 -18.49
CA SER A 56 -0.63 -3.85 -19.73
C SER A 56 0.33 -2.70 -19.45
N TRP A 57 1.40 -2.63 -20.26
CA TRP A 57 2.38 -1.56 -20.22
C TRP A 57 2.39 -0.80 -21.54
N THR A 58 2.26 0.52 -21.48
CA THR A 58 2.39 1.41 -22.61
C THR A 58 3.69 2.19 -22.47
N GLN A 59 4.67 1.84 -23.28
CA GLN A 59 6.03 2.38 -23.20
C GLN A 59 6.09 3.88 -23.46
N SER A 60 5.35 4.37 -24.43
CA SER A 60 5.37 5.79 -24.84
C SER A 60 4.91 6.75 -23.74
N THR A 61 4.05 6.28 -22.84
CA THR A 61 3.52 7.04 -21.69
C THR A 61 4.08 6.55 -20.36
N LYS A 62 4.89 5.52 -20.36
CA LYS A 62 5.35 4.81 -19.16
C LYS A 62 4.18 4.45 -18.21
N THR A 63 3.10 3.92 -18.76
CA THR A 63 1.89 3.61 -18.01
C THR A 63 1.70 2.11 -17.86
N LEU A 64 1.67 1.64 -16.61
CA LEU A 64 1.26 0.29 -16.24
C LEU A 64 -0.21 0.34 -15.84
N THR A 65 -1.08 -0.23 -16.69
CA THR A 65 -2.50 -0.37 -16.37
C THR A 65 -2.73 -1.72 -15.70
N LEU A 66 -3.34 -1.70 -14.51
CA LEU A 66 -3.68 -2.88 -13.73
C LEU A 66 -5.18 -3.14 -13.82
N THR A 67 -5.54 -4.33 -14.31
CA THR A 67 -6.92 -4.77 -14.53
C THR A 67 -7.27 -6.02 -13.71
N GLY A 68 -6.57 -6.23 -12.59
CA GLY A 68 -6.75 -7.38 -11.72
C GLY A 68 -5.50 -8.27 -11.65
N LEU A 69 -4.30 -7.70 -11.77
CA LEU A 69 -3.04 -8.43 -11.66
C LEU A 69 -2.88 -9.08 -10.29
N THR A 70 -2.55 -10.38 -10.28
CA THR A 70 -1.97 -11.06 -9.13
C THR A 70 -0.53 -11.44 -9.45
N LEU A 71 0.42 -10.74 -8.84
CA LEU A 71 1.86 -10.99 -8.98
C LEU A 71 2.40 -11.51 -7.65
N THR A 72 3.02 -12.69 -7.68
CA THR A 72 3.65 -13.29 -6.51
C THR A 72 5.06 -13.72 -6.84
N VAL A 73 6.04 -13.06 -6.26
CA VAL A 73 7.47 -13.34 -6.47
C VAL A 73 8.08 -13.77 -5.16
N SER A 74 8.58 -15.00 -5.11
CA SER A 74 9.25 -15.58 -3.94
C SER A 74 10.77 -15.50 -4.02
N ASP A 75 11.32 -14.91 -5.10
CA ASP A 75 12.78 -14.75 -5.25
C ASP A 75 13.27 -13.62 -4.34
N ASP A 76 14.17 -13.98 -3.42
CA ASP A 76 14.74 -13.06 -2.44
C ASP A 76 15.80 -12.11 -3.01
N SER A 77 16.20 -12.31 -4.25
CA SER A 77 17.25 -11.52 -4.88
C SER A 77 16.74 -10.30 -5.65
N THR A 78 15.43 -10.21 -5.90
CA THR A 78 14.87 -9.17 -6.77
C THR A 78 13.60 -8.54 -6.19
N HIS A 79 13.19 -7.41 -6.76
CA HIS A 79 11.90 -6.77 -6.52
C HIS A 79 10.82 -7.48 -7.34
N ALA A 80 9.58 -7.49 -6.86
CA ALA A 80 8.48 -8.06 -7.64
C ALA A 80 8.11 -7.15 -8.84
N LEU A 81 8.08 -5.85 -8.63
CA LEU A 81 7.81 -4.85 -9.66
C LEU A 81 8.89 -3.75 -9.61
N ILE A 82 9.56 -3.53 -10.74
CA ILE A 82 10.52 -2.44 -10.92
C ILE A 82 9.98 -1.48 -11.98
N LEU A 83 9.86 -0.22 -11.61
CA LEU A 83 9.31 0.84 -12.45
C LEU A 83 10.39 1.85 -12.83
N PRO A 84 10.39 2.35 -14.08
CA PRO A 84 11.25 3.47 -14.47
C PRO A 84 10.78 4.76 -13.77
N ASP A 85 11.68 5.72 -13.70
CA ASP A 85 11.36 7.07 -13.24
C ASP A 85 10.26 7.71 -14.10
N GLY A 86 9.31 8.37 -13.44
CA GLY A 86 8.14 8.99 -14.05
C GLY A 86 7.05 8.00 -14.47
N ALA A 87 7.10 6.76 -14.03
CA ALA A 87 6.06 5.77 -14.33
C ALA A 87 4.70 6.14 -13.71
N THR A 88 3.65 5.77 -14.41
CA THR A 88 2.28 5.85 -13.90
C THR A 88 1.71 4.44 -13.76
N ILE A 89 1.14 4.15 -12.59
CA ILE A 89 0.27 2.98 -12.39
C ILE A 89 -1.17 3.48 -12.51
N ASP A 90 -1.93 2.86 -13.42
CA ASP A 90 -3.35 3.16 -13.67
C ASP A 90 -4.21 1.99 -13.18
N LEU A 91 -4.97 2.20 -12.12
CA LEU A 91 -5.85 1.19 -11.52
C LEU A 91 -7.20 1.22 -12.22
N ALA A 92 -7.50 0.21 -13.03
CA ALA A 92 -8.78 0.14 -13.74
C ALA A 92 -9.96 0.11 -12.76
N ASP A 93 -11.04 0.77 -13.14
CA ASP A 93 -12.23 0.90 -12.30
C ASP A 93 -12.82 -0.45 -11.91
N GLY A 94 -13.20 -0.58 -10.65
CA GLY A 94 -13.80 -1.79 -10.09
C GLY A 94 -12.86 -3.00 -10.00
N THR A 95 -11.55 -2.83 -10.27
CA THR A 95 -10.58 -3.92 -10.18
C THR A 95 -9.76 -3.87 -8.90
N ALA A 96 -9.26 -5.04 -8.48
CA ALA A 96 -8.33 -5.20 -7.38
C ALA A 96 -7.10 -5.95 -7.85
N SER A 97 -5.92 -5.37 -7.64
CA SER A 97 -4.65 -5.99 -7.97
C SER A 97 -3.83 -6.24 -6.70
N THR A 98 -3.06 -7.31 -6.70
CA THR A 98 -2.23 -7.72 -5.57
C THR A 98 -0.81 -8.00 -6.04
N LEU A 99 0.15 -7.41 -5.36
CA LEU A 99 1.58 -7.66 -5.58
C LEU A 99 2.19 -8.21 -4.29
N THR A 100 2.84 -9.36 -4.38
CA THR A 100 3.53 -10.00 -3.27
C THR A 100 5.00 -10.18 -3.62
N GLY A 101 5.89 -9.67 -2.79
CA GLY A 101 7.34 -9.77 -2.98
C GLY A 101 8.02 -10.62 -1.91
N GLY A 102 9.26 -11.01 -2.18
CA GLY A 102 10.16 -11.68 -1.25
C GLY A 102 10.94 -10.71 -0.35
N SER A 103 12.25 -10.92 -0.22
CA SER A 103 13.12 -10.19 0.73
C SER A 103 13.60 -8.80 0.25
N ARG A 104 13.16 -8.32 -0.91
CA ARG A 104 13.37 -6.94 -1.36
C ARG A 104 12.05 -6.17 -1.42
N SER A 105 12.11 -4.84 -1.52
CA SER A 105 10.89 -4.03 -1.68
C SER A 105 10.03 -4.60 -2.80
N THR A 106 8.77 -4.84 -2.53
CA THR A 106 7.87 -5.45 -3.50
C THR A 106 7.71 -4.56 -4.72
N VAL A 107 7.52 -3.25 -4.51
CA VAL A 107 7.55 -2.25 -5.56
C VAL A 107 8.77 -1.35 -5.36
N TYR A 108 9.53 -1.17 -6.43
CA TYR A 108 10.71 -0.33 -6.45
C TYR A 108 10.74 0.62 -7.66
N SER A 109 11.10 1.86 -7.41
CA SER A 109 11.51 2.83 -8.42
C SER A 109 12.63 3.72 -7.86
N SER A 110 13.59 4.08 -8.69
CA SER A 110 14.60 5.07 -8.32
C SER A 110 14.10 6.51 -8.37
N GLY A 111 12.93 6.74 -8.96
CA GLY A 111 12.37 8.06 -9.21
C GLY A 111 10.92 8.22 -8.78
N GLU A 112 10.23 9.09 -9.49
CA GLU A 112 8.83 9.40 -9.27
C GLU A 112 7.91 8.26 -9.76
N VAL A 113 6.86 7.96 -9.00
CA VAL A 113 5.76 7.09 -9.43
C VAL A 113 4.44 7.81 -9.18
N LYS A 114 3.57 7.76 -10.19
CA LYS A 114 2.19 8.27 -10.11
C LYS A 114 1.22 7.11 -10.01
N LEU A 115 0.25 7.22 -9.13
CA LEU A 115 -0.84 6.25 -9.00
C LEU A 115 -2.16 6.96 -9.33
N ARG A 116 -2.92 6.40 -10.25
CA ARG A 116 -4.22 6.93 -10.65
C ARG A 116 -5.21 5.79 -10.94
N GLY A 117 -6.51 6.11 -11.20
CA GLY A 117 -7.60 5.16 -11.43
C GLY A 117 -8.37 4.89 -10.15
N SER A 118 -9.55 4.34 -10.19
CA SER A 118 -10.47 4.13 -9.07
C SER A 118 -10.45 2.71 -8.51
N GLY A 119 -9.58 1.86 -9.04
CA GLY A 119 -9.37 0.50 -8.54
C GLY A 119 -8.62 0.45 -7.21
N SER A 120 -8.24 -0.74 -6.79
CA SER A 120 -7.45 -0.96 -5.59
C SER A 120 -6.16 -1.71 -5.89
N LEU A 121 -5.09 -1.36 -5.18
CA LEU A 121 -3.80 -2.04 -5.22
C LEU A 121 -3.39 -2.42 -3.80
N THR A 122 -3.10 -3.70 -3.60
CA THR A 122 -2.53 -4.20 -2.35
C THR A 122 -1.12 -4.69 -2.60
N VAL A 123 -0.19 -4.28 -1.75
CA VAL A 123 1.23 -4.65 -1.83
C VAL A 123 1.62 -5.34 -0.52
N TYR A 124 2.01 -6.60 -0.62
CA TYR A 124 2.50 -7.42 0.48
C TYR A 124 4.00 -7.70 0.35
N GLY A 125 4.65 -7.98 1.47
CA GLY A 125 6.07 -8.25 1.55
C GLY A 125 6.85 -7.03 2.04
N ARG A 126 8.00 -6.71 1.47
CA ARG A 126 8.86 -5.62 1.98
C ARG A 126 8.49 -4.22 1.44
N GLY A 127 7.23 -4.03 1.14
CA GLY A 127 6.61 -2.74 0.94
C GLY A 127 6.98 -2.03 -0.37
N TRP A 128 6.86 -0.72 -0.36
CA TRP A 128 7.04 0.19 -1.49
C TRP A 128 8.22 1.13 -1.27
N ARG A 129 9.10 1.24 -2.26
CA ARG A 129 10.19 2.22 -2.26
C ARG A 129 10.24 3.00 -3.57
N SER A 130 10.19 4.32 -3.48
CA SER A 130 10.38 5.25 -4.58
C SER A 130 10.88 6.60 -4.05
N ALA A 131 11.34 7.51 -4.91
CA ALA A 131 11.70 8.86 -4.49
C ALA A 131 10.43 9.65 -4.13
N THR A 132 9.42 9.61 -5.01
CA THR A 132 8.09 10.18 -4.74
C THR A 132 6.99 9.21 -5.16
N LEU A 133 5.83 9.34 -4.52
CA LEU A 133 4.59 8.64 -4.84
C LEU A 133 3.45 9.66 -4.82
N ASP A 134 2.93 9.99 -5.99
CA ASP A 134 1.84 10.94 -6.14
C ASP A 134 0.53 10.20 -6.48
N MET A 135 -0.48 10.36 -5.62
CA MET A 135 -1.78 9.72 -5.76
C MET A 135 -2.85 10.77 -6.11
N PHE A 136 -3.40 10.68 -7.32
CA PHE A 136 -4.31 11.70 -7.88
C PHE A 136 -5.80 11.33 -7.84
N ILE A 137 -6.23 10.21 -7.19
CA ILE A 137 -7.53 9.63 -7.52
C ILE A 137 -8.23 8.93 -6.39
N PRO A 138 -9.54 8.63 -6.58
CA PRO A 138 -10.34 7.98 -5.53
C PRO A 138 -10.00 6.50 -5.27
N GLY A 139 -8.89 5.99 -5.82
CA GLY A 139 -8.45 4.61 -5.59
C GLY A 139 -7.93 4.34 -4.19
N THR A 140 -7.70 3.07 -3.91
CA THR A 140 -7.14 2.62 -2.64
C THR A 140 -5.78 1.97 -2.86
N LEU A 141 -4.76 2.44 -2.14
CA LEU A 141 -3.48 1.75 -2.00
C LEU A 141 -3.35 1.21 -0.57
N THR A 142 -3.14 -0.08 -0.46
CA THR A 142 -2.81 -0.74 0.80
C THR A 142 -1.40 -1.34 0.69
N VAL A 143 -0.52 -1.01 1.60
CA VAL A 143 0.83 -1.58 1.70
C VAL A 143 0.98 -2.21 3.07
N GLU A 144 1.14 -3.52 3.10
CA GLU A 144 1.40 -4.29 4.31
C GLU A 144 2.79 -4.88 4.22
N TYR A 145 3.64 -4.45 5.13
CA TYR A 145 4.95 -5.07 5.30
C TYR A 145 4.75 -6.36 6.08
N ASP A 146 4.93 -7.48 5.40
CA ASP A 146 4.96 -8.80 6.00
C ASP A 146 6.32 -9.44 5.68
N ASP A 147 7.02 -9.87 6.71
CA ASP A 147 8.24 -10.65 6.57
C ASP A 147 7.91 -12.11 6.93
N PRO A 148 7.53 -12.93 5.95
CA PRO A 148 7.08 -14.30 6.20
C PRO A 148 8.16 -15.17 6.84
N ASP A 149 9.42 -14.79 6.73
CA ASP A 149 10.54 -15.60 7.20
C ASP A 149 11.05 -15.19 8.59
N GLY A 150 10.53 -14.11 9.19
CA GLY A 150 10.99 -13.60 10.49
C GLY A 150 12.51 -13.36 10.53
N GLY A 151 13.11 -13.28 9.35
CA GLY A 151 14.53 -13.17 9.16
C GLY A 151 15.01 -11.74 9.34
N ALA A 152 16.26 -11.60 9.78
CA ALA A 152 16.94 -10.33 9.91
C ALA A 152 16.77 -9.51 8.63
N VAL A 153 16.20 -8.31 8.77
CA VAL A 153 16.18 -7.31 7.70
C VAL A 153 17.59 -7.24 7.11
N LEU A 154 17.70 -7.47 5.80
CA LEU A 154 18.99 -7.26 5.14
C LEU A 154 19.44 -5.85 5.50
N LYS A 155 20.55 -5.76 6.23
CA LYS A 155 21.21 -4.47 6.52
C LYS A 155 21.56 -3.86 5.17
N THR A 156 20.66 -3.00 4.68
CA THR A 156 21.01 -2.11 3.59
C THR A 156 21.89 -1.01 4.19
N ASP A 157 22.76 -0.40 3.40
CA ASP A 157 23.62 0.72 3.82
C ASP A 157 22.85 1.93 4.37
N GLU A 158 21.53 1.87 4.45
CA GLU A 158 20.59 2.94 4.82
C GLU A 158 19.86 2.70 6.16
N GLY A 159 20.32 1.77 6.99
CA GLY A 159 19.77 1.52 8.33
C GLY A 159 18.77 0.35 8.40
N THR A 160 18.63 -0.19 9.61
CA THR A 160 17.79 -1.34 9.95
C THR A 160 16.35 -0.94 10.20
N GLU A 161 15.71 -0.26 9.26
CA GLU A 161 14.32 0.20 9.41
C GLU A 161 13.42 -0.48 8.39
N GLY A 162 12.38 -1.15 8.86
CA GLY A 162 11.31 -1.68 8.03
C GLY A 162 10.20 -0.64 7.87
N ALA A 163 10.10 -0.02 6.71
CA ALA A 163 9.00 0.88 6.38
C ALA A 163 8.09 0.23 5.35
N ALA A 164 6.77 0.25 5.58
CA ALA A 164 5.80 -0.20 4.57
C ALA A 164 5.92 0.66 3.31
N ILE A 165 6.05 1.97 3.47
CA ILE A 165 6.33 2.89 2.37
C ILE A 165 7.56 3.73 2.72
N CYS A 166 8.53 3.78 1.82
CA CYS A 166 9.68 4.66 1.87
C CYS A 166 9.65 5.59 0.65
N ALA A 167 8.99 6.73 0.77
CA ALA A 167 8.82 7.73 -0.29
C ALA A 167 8.31 9.06 0.27
N ASN A 168 8.52 10.16 -0.45
CA ASN A 168 7.72 11.36 -0.25
C ASN A 168 6.38 11.15 -0.96
N VAL A 169 5.27 11.24 -0.24
CA VAL A 169 3.93 10.92 -0.72
C VAL A 169 3.09 12.18 -0.83
N THR A 170 2.46 12.37 -1.98
CA THR A 170 1.42 13.39 -2.20
C THR A 170 0.08 12.71 -2.43
N LEU A 171 -0.94 13.09 -1.67
CA LEU A 171 -2.30 12.58 -1.80
C LEU A 171 -3.23 13.73 -2.18
N ASP A 172 -3.72 13.72 -3.43
CA ASP A 172 -4.75 14.68 -3.87
C ASP A 172 -6.15 14.16 -3.59
N ASN A 173 -6.33 12.84 -3.67
CA ASN A 173 -7.56 12.12 -3.31
C ASN A 173 -7.22 10.66 -2.94
N GLY A 174 -8.23 9.93 -2.43
CA GLY A 174 -8.15 8.49 -2.24
C GLY A 174 -7.71 8.06 -0.85
N ILE A 175 -7.49 6.76 -0.72
CA ILE A 175 -7.22 6.09 0.54
C ILE A 175 -5.83 5.45 0.48
N LEU A 176 -4.99 5.81 1.46
CA LEU A 176 -3.69 5.21 1.68
C LEU A 176 -3.70 4.44 3.02
N ARG A 177 -3.34 3.17 2.98
CA ARG A 177 -3.08 2.36 4.17
C ARG A 177 -1.66 1.82 4.10
N ALA A 178 -0.86 2.10 5.11
CA ALA A 178 0.51 1.62 5.20
C ALA A 178 0.74 1.01 6.59
N THR A 179 1.07 -0.27 6.63
CA THR A 179 1.31 -1.01 7.88
C THR A 179 2.75 -1.53 7.88
N GLY A 180 3.54 -1.05 8.84
CA GLY A 180 4.94 -1.45 9.04
C GLY A 180 5.09 -2.89 9.55
N PRO A 181 6.32 -3.42 9.51
CA PRO A 181 6.63 -4.79 9.94
C PRO A 181 6.36 -5.02 11.42
N ASP A 182 6.21 -6.28 11.80
CA ASP A 182 6.12 -6.76 13.17
C ASP A 182 7.41 -7.54 13.53
N PHE A 183 8.29 -6.93 14.27
CA PHE A 183 9.55 -7.52 14.65
C PHE A 183 9.47 -8.17 16.03
N ALA A 184 9.95 -9.40 16.14
CA ALA A 184 9.96 -10.14 17.41
C ALA A 184 11.07 -9.69 18.35
N SER A 185 12.14 -9.07 17.85
CA SER A 185 13.32 -8.64 18.59
C SER A 185 13.67 -7.19 18.32
N ALA A 186 14.22 -6.52 19.34
CA ALA A 186 14.77 -5.17 19.20
C ALA A 186 15.95 -5.10 18.22
N ASP A 187 16.65 -6.21 17.98
CA ASP A 187 17.79 -6.27 17.05
C ASP A 187 17.36 -6.30 15.58
N ASP A 188 16.08 -6.58 15.30
CA ASP A 188 15.56 -6.74 13.95
C ASP A 188 15.30 -5.41 13.24
N GLY A 189 15.07 -4.33 13.98
CA GLY A 189 14.92 -2.99 13.44
C GLY A 189 13.67 -2.23 13.91
N SER A 190 13.48 -1.03 13.38
CA SER A 190 12.32 -0.19 13.70
C SER A 190 11.16 -0.47 12.76
N SER A 191 9.94 -0.50 13.31
CA SER A 191 8.70 -0.61 12.54
C SER A 191 8.19 0.78 12.12
N VAL A 192 7.94 0.99 10.83
CA VAL A 192 7.51 2.28 10.29
C VAL A 192 6.35 2.09 9.30
N GLY A 193 5.26 2.83 9.47
CA GLY A 193 4.18 2.86 8.50
C GLY A 193 4.61 3.60 7.22
N LEU A 194 4.92 4.88 7.32
CA LEU A 194 5.47 5.68 6.23
C LEU A 194 6.76 6.38 6.68
N ARG A 195 7.83 6.17 5.93
CA ARG A 195 9.08 6.93 6.05
C ARG A 195 9.17 7.91 4.89
N GLY A 196 9.09 9.19 5.20
CA GLY A 196 9.13 10.29 4.24
C GLY A 196 8.11 11.36 4.54
N ARG A 197 8.00 12.33 3.63
CA ARG A 197 7.03 13.42 3.74
C ARG A 197 5.66 12.97 3.25
N LEU A 198 4.60 13.32 3.98
CA LEU A 198 3.23 13.17 3.52
C LEU A 198 2.61 14.54 3.29
N THR A 199 2.18 14.80 2.07
CA THR A 199 1.44 16.01 1.68
C THR A 199 0.03 15.60 1.26
N THR A 200 -0.98 16.33 1.71
CA THR A 200 -2.39 16.05 1.39
C THR A 200 -3.04 17.32 0.84
N HIS A 201 -3.88 17.20 -0.20
CA HIS A 201 -4.51 18.36 -0.83
C HIS A 201 -6.05 18.26 -0.92
N GLY A 202 -6.64 17.09 -0.73
CA GLY A 202 -8.06 16.87 -0.97
C GLY A 202 -8.86 16.52 0.29
N SER A 203 -10.07 17.02 0.42
CA SER A 203 -10.97 16.69 1.52
C SER A 203 -11.41 15.20 1.53
N SER A 204 -11.26 14.51 0.41
CA SER A 204 -11.54 13.07 0.27
C SER A 204 -10.32 12.19 0.55
N VAL A 205 -9.23 12.76 1.05
CA VAL A 205 -8.03 12.02 1.43
C VAL A 205 -8.25 11.34 2.79
N GLU A 206 -7.92 10.05 2.85
CA GLU A 206 -7.77 9.29 4.09
C GLU A 206 -6.43 8.57 4.08
N ALA A 207 -5.54 8.89 5.03
CA ALA A 207 -4.29 8.18 5.22
C ALA A 207 -4.27 7.49 6.59
N GLN A 208 -4.03 6.18 6.60
CA GLN A 208 -3.85 5.36 7.79
C GLN A 208 -2.44 4.78 7.78
N LEU A 209 -1.58 5.31 8.65
CA LEU A 209 -0.18 4.96 8.76
C LEU A 209 0.03 4.28 10.11
N THR A 210 0.34 2.99 10.08
CA THR A 210 0.44 2.17 11.30
C THR A 210 1.82 1.54 11.36
N ALA A 211 2.47 1.62 12.51
CA ALA A 211 3.60 0.77 12.83
C ALA A 211 3.14 -0.37 13.76
N ARG A 212 3.86 -1.48 13.72
CA ARG A 212 3.69 -2.62 14.62
C ARG A 212 4.82 -2.65 15.65
N THR A 213 5.21 -3.82 16.11
CA THR A 213 6.31 -4.00 17.06
C THR A 213 7.67 -3.79 16.38
N GLY A 214 8.62 -3.21 17.10
CA GLY A 214 9.99 -3.01 16.60
C GLY A 214 10.93 -2.43 17.65
N TYR A 215 12.20 -2.24 17.30
CA TYR A 215 13.19 -1.54 18.13
C TYR A 215 12.66 -0.16 18.55
N ALA A 216 12.20 0.62 17.58
CA ALA A 216 11.33 1.76 17.76
C ALA A 216 10.12 1.61 16.86
N SER A 217 9.04 2.36 17.09
CA SER A 217 7.80 2.25 16.36
C SER A 217 7.30 3.64 15.94
N TYR A 218 7.07 3.84 14.64
CA TYR A 218 6.66 5.13 14.08
C TYR A 218 5.52 4.97 13.09
N GLY A 219 4.38 5.56 13.34
CA GLY A 219 3.30 5.63 12.35
C GLY A 219 3.73 6.39 11.10
N LEU A 220 4.23 7.62 11.30
CA LEU A 220 4.84 8.47 10.29
C LEU A 220 6.19 8.96 10.80
N TYR A 221 7.24 8.59 10.07
CA TYR A 221 8.62 8.96 10.37
C TYR A 221 9.17 9.87 9.26
N PHE A 222 9.42 11.10 9.59
CA PHE A 222 10.05 12.04 8.68
C PHE A 222 11.50 12.30 9.10
N ASP A 223 12.41 11.83 8.25
CA ASP A 223 13.83 12.13 8.37
C ASP A 223 14.34 12.89 7.12
N LYS A 224 15.60 13.27 7.20
CA LYS A 224 16.27 14.12 6.21
C LYS A 224 16.63 13.39 4.92
N GLN A 225 15.72 12.74 4.23
CA GLN A 225 16.02 12.26 2.88
C GLN A 225 15.88 13.39 1.85
N GLY A 226 16.99 14.10 1.59
CA GLY A 226 17.17 14.88 0.36
C GLY A 226 16.59 16.28 0.31
N SER A 227 15.90 16.79 1.33
CA SER A 227 15.43 18.17 1.36
C SER A 227 16.45 19.09 2.08
N GLY A 228 16.73 20.25 1.50
CA GLY A 228 17.58 21.26 2.11
C GLY A 228 17.01 21.76 3.45
N ARG A 229 17.87 22.23 4.34
CA ARG A 229 17.43 22.93 5.55
C ARG A 229 16.54 24.11 5.14
N GLY A 230 15.34 24.19 5.70
CA GLY A 230 14.51 25.37 5.59
C GLY A 230 13.15 25.19 4.96
N ASP A 231 12.76 23.96 4.57
CA ASP A 231 11.45 23.72 3.97
C ASP A 231 10.35 23.67 5.03
N THR A 232 9.23 24.32 4.75
CA THR A 232 7.98 24.09 5.46
C THR A 232 7.33 22.82 4.93
N TRP A 233 6.91 21.93 5.82
CA TRP A 233 6.11 20.77 5.46
C TRP A 233 4.64 21.06 5.72
N THR A 234 3.83 21.06 4.67
CA THR A 234 2.40 21.34 4.75
C THR A 234 1.60 20.06 4.52
N MET A 235 0.71 19.71 5.45
CA MET A 235 -0.40 18.81 5.23
C MET A 235 -1.66 19.67 5.01
N GLY A 236 -2.24 19.60 3.82
CA GLY A 236 -3.46 20.31 3.46
C GLY A 236 -4.72 19.58 3.96
N LEU A 237 -5.81 19.65 3.19
CA LEU A 237 -7.08 19.01 3.56
C LEU A 237 -6.96 17.48 3.65
N GLY A 238 -7.83 16.86 4.46
CA GLY A 238 -7.95 15.41 4.56
C GLY A 238 -7.86 14.89 6.00
N LYS A 239 -7.90 13.57 6.13
CA LYS A 239 -7.78 12.87 7.41
C LYS A 239 -6.54 12.01 7.42
N VAL A 240 -5.66 12.25 8.37
CA VAL A 240 -4.41 11.48 8.57
C VAL A 240 -4.42 10.85 9.95
N THR A 241 -4.24 9.55 10.01
CA THR A 241 -4.03 8.80 11.25
C THR A 241 -2.64 8.19 11.20
N ALA A 242 -1.80 8.54 12.16
CA ALA A 242 -0.47 8.00 12.33
C ALA A 242 -0.39 7.32 13.70
N ALA A 243 -0.33 5.99 13.72
CA ALA A 243 -0.35 5.19 14.92
C ALA A 243 0.93 4.38 15.04
N ALA A 244 1.60 4.51 16.16
CA ALA A 244 2.72 3.64 16.53
C ALA A 244 2.23 2.40 17.26
N GLY A 245 2.95 1.30 17.10
CA GLY A 245 2.78 0.07 17.86
C GLY A 245 3.73 0.00 19.05
N HIS A 246 4.16 -1.21 19.42
CA HIS A 246 5.02 -1.44 20.56
C HIS A 246 6.50 -1.24 20.22
N ALA A 247 7.21 -0.44 21.00
CA ALA A 247 8.64 -0.24 20.88
C ALA A 247 9.39 -1.05 21.97
N LEU A 248 10.20 -2.00 21.54
CA LEU A 248 10.93 -2.94 22.42
C LEU A 248 12.11 -2.28 23.14
N SER A 249 12.70 -1.25 22.59
CA SER A 249 13.97 -0.68 23.12
C SER A 249 14.11 0.81 22.95
N ARG A 250 13.22 1.48 22.26
CA ARG A 250 13.26 2.90 21.98
C ARG A 250 11.88 3.53 22.15
N TYR A 251 11.61 4.57 21.41
CA TYR A 251 10.40 5.37 21.48
C TYR A 251 9.30 4.82 20.58
N SER A 252 8.07 5.08 20.98
CA SER A 252 6.88 4.81 20.19
C SER A 252 6.17 6.12 19.87
N TYR A 253 6.27 6.57 18.61
CA TYR A 253 5.72 7.87 18.18
C TYR A 253 4.70 7.70 17.05
N GLY A 254 3.51 8.26 17.21
CA GLY A 254 2.56 8.36 16.11
C GLY A 254 3.15 9.13 14.94
N LEU A 255 3.65 10.33 15.21
CA LEU A 255 4.37 11.18 14.26
C LEU A 255 5.73 11.57 14.85
N TYR A 256 6.79 11.29 14.12
CA TYR A 256 8.13 11.76 14.41
C TYR A 256 8.62 12.70 13.32
N VAL A 257 9.11 13.85 13.68
CA VAL A 257 9.73 14.84 12.79
C VAL A 257 11.12 15.18 13.29
N ASP A 258 12.12 14.94 12.43
CA ASP A 258 13.50 15.38 12.71
C ASP A 258 13.64 16.87 12.39
N TYR A 259 13.91 17.68 13.39
CA TYR A 259 14.10 19.13 13.25
C TYR A 259 15.24 19.55 12.35
N SER A 260 16.21 18.72 12.15
CA SER A 260 17.28 19.03 11.19
C SER A 260 16.75 19.10 9.75
N SER A 261 15.53 18.66 9.53
CA SER A 261 14.95 18.42 8.22
C SER A 261 13.85 19.41 7.81
N VAL A 262 13.11 19.99 8.76
CA VAL A 262 12.03 20.97 8.48
C VAL A 262 12.06 22.11 9.47
N ASN A 263 11.72 23.33 9.01
CA ASN A 263 11.55 24.48 9.88
C ASN A 263 10.18 24.51 10.56
N ALA A 264 9.15 23.97 9.91
CA ALA A 264 7.78 23.95 10.41
C ALA A 264 6.97 22.84 9.79
N LEU A 265 6.06 22.26 10.57
CA LEU A 265 4.94 21.45 10.10
C LEU A 265 3.68 22.32 10.17
N GLU A 266 3.06 22.56 9.02
CA GLU A 266 1.80 23.30 8.91
C GLU A 266 0.65 22.32 8.61
N LEU A 267 -0.45 22.48 9.35
CA LEU A 267 -1.69 21.72 9.14
C LEU A 267 -2.74 22.70 8.59
N ASP A 268 -2.96 22.64 7.29
CA ASP A 268 -3.95 23.50 6.61
C ASP A 268 -5.25 22.74 6.36
N GLY A 269 -6.07 22.66 7.40
CA GLY A 269 -7.35 21.96 7.37
C GLY A 269 -7.27 20.43 7.49
N THR A 270 -6.10 19.84 7.73
CA THR A 270 -5.92 18.43 7.98
C THR A 270 -6.46 18.04 9.36
N GLN A 271 -7.22 16.96 9.42
CA GLN A 271 -7.51 16.27 10.68
C GLN A 271 -6.38 15.25 10.96
N LEU A 272 -5.39 15.64 11.74
CA LEU A 272 -4.29 14.76 12.14
C LEU A 272 -4.61 14.09 13.48
N THR A 273 -4.58 12.76 13.50
CA THR A 273 -4.59 11.94 14.72
C THR A 273 -3.26 11.21 14.81
N ALA A 274 -2.43 11.56 15.77
CA ALA A 274 -1.15 10.90 16.01
C ALA A 274 -1.19 10.20 17.38
N MET A 275 -0.95 8.89 17.39
CA MET A 275 -1.04 8.05 18.58
C MET A 275 0.28 7.33 18.82
N GLY A 276 0.91 7.56 19.97
CA GLY A 276 1.98 6.68 20.46
C GLY A 276 1.39 5.34 20.91
N GLY A 277 2.18 4.27 20.76
CA GLY A 277 1.86 2.95 21.28
C GLY A 277 2.48 2.70 22.64
N GLU A 278 2.93 1.48 22.91
CA GLU A 278 3.65 1.11 24.13
C GLU A 278 5.17 1.20 23.93
N SER A 279 5.93 1.34 25.01
CA SER A 279 7.39 1.29 24.99
C SER A 279 7.91 0.67 26.27
N ASP A 280 8.83 -0.31 26.15
CA ASP A 280 9.39 -1.02 27.30
C ASP A 280 10.42 -0.20 28.09
N GLN A 281 11.14 0.71 27.43
CA GLN A 281 12.28 1.40 28.04
C GLN A 281 12.17 2.92 28.04
N TYR A 282 11.46 3.51 27.07
CA TYR A 282 11.40 4.95 26.86
C TYR A 282 9.94 5.41 26.77
N GLY A 283 9.76 6.67 26.49
CA GLY A 283 8.41 7.26 26.40
C GLY A 283 7.66 6.92 25.12
N SER A 284 6.35 7.08 25.21
CA SER A 284 5.43 7.01 24.07
C SER A 284 4.75 8.36 23.92
N GLN A 285 4.65 8.86 22.70
CA GLN A 285 4.03 10.15 22.39
C GLN A 285 3.25 10.11 21.08
N GLY A 286 2.17 10.88 21.01
CA GLY A 286 1.45 11.06 19.76
C GLY A 286 2.31 11.78 18.71
N VAL A 287 2.86 12.93 19.08
CA VAL A 287 3.74 13.73 18.21
C VAL A 287 5.04 14.00 18.92
N PHE A 288 6.14 13.75 18.24
CA PHE A 288 7.47 14.16 18.66
C PHE A 288 8.14 14.96 17.56
N ALA A 289 8.66 16.08 17.95
CA ALA A 289 9.50 16.90 17.12
C ALA A 289 10.83 17.06 17.88
N GLY A 290 11.88 16.36 17.44
CA GLY A 290 13.17 16.25 18.13
C GLY A 290 14.21 17.24 17.64
N GLU A 291 15.15 17.66 18.53
CA GLU A 291 16.35 18.43 18.18
C GLU A 291 17.44 17.53 17.57
#